data_21179d5ae99576158a6813876ef4cfd2
#
_entry.id   21179d5ae99576158a6813876ef4cfd2
#
_cell.length_a   1.000
_cell.length_b   1.000
_cell.length_c   1.000
_cell.angle_alpha   90.00
_cell.angle_beta   90.00
_cell.angle_gamma   90.00
#
_symmetry.space_group_name_H-M   'P 1'
#
loop_
_entity.id
_entity.type
_entity.pdbx_description
1 polymer ?
#
loop_
_entity_poly.entity_id
_entity_poly.type
_entity_poly.pdbx_seq_one_letter_code
_entity_poly.pdbx_strand_id
1 'polypeptide(L)'
;MNKLSALLAAAVLLCSLMAGCGGQPQSQPAPESAPKAEPSIEPAFTLASDVHPYTGLQKEAGYPDARRGVAVMINNVRTALPQSGINDADVLYEMVTESGITRLMALYRDYQTLPTVGPLRSARDQHVQLMIPLDCLYAHIGTSSYAAEMLETYRYLDTKALDGKYKTFYWIDAERRKTRGQEHCVYMNGETYGQAVEKYGLDTASEPAPIFNFTPYTEGPRVLEDGDAQSIYIRFSSYADSQFDYDPETGKYYKTQFNQQQIDANTGETYGADNLLVLFADINKYPDGVLSHVNFDAQGAALYFNGGRYEIVRWMKGKPNAPLRIVDQEGTETDVQINPGQTYVAVVGMDQVEHCRVDEHSLDELNT
;
A
#
# COMPACT_ATOMS: atom_id res chain seq x y z
N MET A 1 24.12 -63.31 -17.52
CA MET A 1 23.55 -64.66 -17.43
C MET A 1 22.17 -64.56 -16.83
N ASN A 2 21.24 -64.92 -17.67
CA ASN A 2 19.94 -65.59 -17.49
C ASN A 2 18.84 -64.76 -16.82
N LYS A 3 17.84 -64.41 -17.55
CA LYS A 3 16.73 -65.06 -18.28
C LYS A 3 15.47 -65.13 -17.43
N LEU A 4 14.40 -64.52 -17.97
CA LEU A 4 13.11 -65.11 -18.41
C LEU A 4 12.19 -65.51 -17.24
N SER A 5 10.90 -65.29 -17.26
CA SER A 5 9.80 -65.37 -18.25
C SER A 5 8.55 -64.74 -17.63
N ALA A 6 7.75 -63.98 -18.17
CA ALA A 6 6.57 -64.17 -19.01
C ALA A 6 5.57 -65.25 -18.52
N LEU A 7 4.33 -64.87 -18.25
CA LEU A 7 3.16 -65.68 -18.60
C LEU A 7 1.86 -64.82 -18.62
N LEU A 8 1.23 -64.89 -19.77
CA LEU A 8 -0.12 -64.51 -20.17
C LEU A 8 -1.20 -65.29 -19.37
N ALA A 9 -2.37 -64.77 -19.21
CA ALA A 9 -3.61 -65.50 -19.38
C ALA A 9 -4.76 -64.53 -19.74
N ALA A 10 -5.37 -64.76 -20.85
CA ALA A 10 -6.56 -64.16 -21.42
C ALA A 10 -7.80 -64.93 -20.94
N ALA A 11 -8.94 -64.26 -20.85
CA ALA A 11 -10.30 -64.85 -20.99
C ALA A 11 -11.29 -63.70 -21.24
N VAL A 12 -11.74 -63.57 -22.41
CA VAL A 12 -12.94 -64.06 -23.13
C VAL A 12 -14.17 -63.13 -22.94
N LEU A 13 -14.57 -62.61 -24.09
CA LEU A 13 -15.81 -61.93 -24.49
C LEU A 13 -17.09 -62.51 -23.91
N LEU A 14 -18.04 -61.64 -23.61
CA LEU A 14 -19.46 -61.86 -23.97
C LEU A 14 -20.09 -60.57 -24.51
N CYS A 15 -20.43 -60.58 -25.77
CA CYS A 15 -21.27 -59.61 -26.42
C CYS A 15 -22.72 -59.76 -25.99
N SER A 16 -23.38 -58.65 -25.71
CA SER A 16 -24.84 -58.53 -25.90
C SER A 16 -25.14 -57.16 -26.49
N LEU A 17 -25.55 -57.20 -27.73
CA LEU A 17 -26.17 -56.10 -28.48
C LEU A 17 -27.52 -55.75 -27.87
N MET A 18 -27.66 -54.49 -27.50
CA MET A 18 -28.97 -53.81 -27.50
C MET A 18 -28.82 -52.47 -28.20
N ALA A 19 -29.50 -52.33 -29.31
CA ALA A 19 -29.68 -51.06 -30.01
C ALA A 19 -30.63 -50.18 -29.19
N GLY A 20 -30.26 -48.92 -28.98
CA GLY A 20 -31.11 -47.93 -28.35
C GLY A 20 -30.62 -46.52 -28.69
N CYS A 21 -31.33 -45.88 -29.56
CA CYS A 21 -31.47 -44.46 -29.95
C CYS A 21 -30.48 -43.43 -29.40
N GLY A 22 -29.98 -42.64 -30.36
CA GLY A 22 -29.11 -41.48 -30.15
C GLY A 22 -29.64 -40.45 -29.16
N GLY A 23 -28.80 -40.17 -28.18
CA GLY A 23 -28.83 -38.98 -27.38
C GLY A 23 -27.41 -38.41 -27.41
N GLN A 24 -27.25 -37.22 -27.99
CA GLN A 24 -26.02 -36.46 -27.84
C GLN A 24 -25.76 -36.26 -26.34
N PRO A 25 -24.51 -36.39 -25.87
CA PRO A 25 -24.22 -36.00 -24.52
C PRO A 25 -24.45 -34.47 -24.41
N GLN A 26 -25.47 -34.08 -23.67
CA GLN A 26 -25.57 -32.71 -23.17
C GLN A 26 -24.34 -32.46 -22.32
N SER A 27 -23.46 -31.57 -22.78
CA SER A 27 -22.46 -30.95 -21.94
C SER A 27 -23.19 -30.27 -20.80
N GLN A 28 -23.03 -30.78 -19.56
CA GLN A 28 -23.43 -30.04 -18.39
C GLN A 28 -22.67 -28.69 -18.44
N PRO A 29 -23.36 -27.56 -18.27
CA PRO A 29 -22.68 -26.29 -18.10
C PRO A 29 -21.78 -26.44 -16.88
N ALA A 30 -20.54 -26.00 -17.01
CA ALA A 30 -19.63 -25.86 -15.88
C ALA A 30 -20.37 -25.10 -14.77
N PRO A 31 -20.19 -25.45 -13.49
CA PRO A 31 -20.83 -24.71 -12.42
C PRO A 31 -20.44 -23.25 -12.57
N GLU A 32 -21.45 -22.42 -12.78
CA GLU A 32 -21.32 -20.97 -12.80
C GLU A 32 -20.63 -20.58 -11.50
N SER A 33 -19.40 -20.08 -11.61
CA SER A 33 -18.62 -19.64 -10.44
C SER A 33 -19.48 -18.63 -9.71
N ALA A 34 -19.81 -18.93 -8.45
CA ALA A 34 -20.55 -18.01 -7.61
C ALA A 34 -19.92 -16.61 -7.74
N PRO A 35 -20.72 -15.55 -7.87
CA PRO A 35 -20.20 -14.20 -7.98
C PRO A 35 -19.26 -13.96 -6.79
N LYS A 36 -17.98 -13.70 -7.07
CA LYS A 36 -17.03 -13.27 -6.04
C LYS A 36 -17.63 -12.02 -5.40
N ALA A 37 -17.87 -12.06 -4.08
CA ALA A 37 -18.42 -10.92 -3.38
C ALA A 37 -17.49 -9.72 -3.60
N GLU A 38 -18.04 -8.61 -4.07
CA GLU A 38 -17.32 -7.35 -4.02
C GLU A 38 -17.07 -7.03 -2.55
N PRO A 39 -15.88 -6.52 -2.20
CA PRO A 39 -15.61 -6.11 -0.84
C PRO A 39 -16.61 -5.01 -0.46
N SER A 40 -17.47 -5.25 0.50
CA SER A 40 -18.23 -4.18 1.13
C SER A 40 -17.23 -3.41 2.01
N ILE A 41 -16.88 -2.21 1.57
CA ILE A 41 -16.07 -1.29 2.36
C ILE A 41 -17.07 -0.49 3.20
N GLU A 42 -17.24 -0.90 4.45
CA GLU A 42 -17.91 -0.05 5.41
C GLU A 42 -16.86 0.94 5.95
N PRO A 43 -17.05 2.26 5.76
CA PRO A 43 -16.13 3.24 6.29
C PRO A 43 -16.10 3.12 7.81
N ALA A 44 -14.90 3.01 8.38
CA ALA A 44 -14.73 2.95 9.84
C ALA A 44 -15.16 4.27 10.53
N PHE A 45 -15.17 5.38 9.77
CA PHE A 45 -15.44 6.73 10.28
C PHE A 45 -16.40 7.48 9.38
N THR A 46 -17.09 8.46 9.96
CA THR A 46 -17.92 9.43 9.22
C THR A 46 -17.27 10.80 9.31
N LEU A 47 -17.01 11.43 8.17
CA LEU A 47 -16.51 12.80 8.09
C LEU A 47 -17.61 13.75 7.63
N ALA A 48 -17.46 15.03 7.99
CA ALA A 48 -18.28 16.09 7.39
C ALA A 48 -18.01 16.15 5.87
N SER A 49 -19.01 16.56 5.10
CA SER A 49 -18.94 16.54 3.62
C SER A 49 -17.86 17.46 3.04
N ASP A 50 -17.41 18.46 3.78
CA ASP A 50 -16.35 19.40 3.43
C ASP A 50 -14.96 18.98 3.87
N VAL A 51 -14.80 17.77 4.44
CA VAL A 51 -13.52 17.24 4.94
C VAL A 51 -12.92 16.27 3.93
N HIS A 52 -11.62 16.45 3.67
CA HIS A 52 -10.83 15.60 2.78
C HIS A 52 -10.59 14.21 3.40
N PRO A 53 -10.97 13.09 2.74
CA PRO A 53 -10.96 11.77 3.34
C PRO A 53 -9.56 11.21 3.67
N TYR A 54 -8.50 11.73 3.03
CA TYR A 54 -7.14 11.23 3.24
C TYR A 54 -6.28 12.11 4.15
N THR A 55 -6.68 13.37 4.36
CA THR A 55 -5.88 14.32 5.16
C THR A 55 -6.63 14.96 6.31
N GLY A 56 -7.96 14.82 6.40
CA GLY A 56 -8.77 15.51 7.42
C GLY A 56 -8.83 17.04 7.26
N LEU A 57 -8.15 17.61 6.25
CA LEU A 57 -8.19 19.04 5.96
C LEU A 57 -9.51 19.43 5.30
N GLN A 58 -9.81 20.72 5.27
CA GLN A 58 -10.93 21.22 4.49
C GLN A 58 -10.71 20.97 3.01
N LYS A 59 -11.73 20.51 2.30
CA LYS A 59 -11.70 20.38 0.84
C LYS A 59 -11.57 21.76 0.19
N GLU A 60 -10.66 21.86 -0.77
CA GLU A 60 -10.54 23.05 -1.59
C GLU A 60 -11.71 23.21 -2.58
N ALA A 61 -11.95 24.42 -3.05
CA ALA A 61 -12.96 24.68 -4.06
C ALA A 61 -12.67 23.88 -5.34
N GLY A 62 -13.66 23.11 -5.81
CA GLY A 62 -13.51 22.24 -6.98
C GLY A 62 -12.96 20.84 -6.65
N TYR A 63 -12.87 20.48 -5.40
CA TYR A 63 -12.54 19.10 -5.00
C TYR A 63 -13.50 18.11 -5.70
N PRO A 64 -12.97 17.05 -6.31
CA PRO A 64 -13.78 16.09 -7.06
C PRO A 64 -14.54 15.15 -6.13
N ASP A 65 -15.73 15.56 -5.71
CA ASP A 65 -16.63 14.65 -4.98
C ASP A 65 -16.96 13.40 -5.81
N ALA A 66 -17.17 12.30 -5.13
CA ALA A 66 -17.51 11.00 -5.74
C ALA A 66 -16.48 10.49 -6.79
N ARG A 67 -15.20 10.81 -6.61
CA ARG A 67 -14.11 10.29 -7.44
C ARG A 67 -13.10 9.49 -6.61
N ARG A 68 -12.65 8.37 -7.16
CA ARG A 68 -11.58 7.55 -6.57
C ARG A 68 -10.28 8.33 -6.53
N GLY A 69 -9.61 8.29 -5.38
CA GLY A 69 -8.18 8.61 -5.31
C GLY A 69 -7.35 7.59 -6.08
N VAL A 70 -6.05 7.76 -6.09
CA VAL A 70 -5.13 6.83 -6.74
C VAL A 70 -3.95 6.49 -5.84
N ALA A 71 -3.66 5.20 -5.69
CA ALA A 71 -2.47 4.69 -5.04
C ALA A 71 -1.41 4.33 -6.10
N VAL A 72 -0.18 4.79 -5.90
CA VAL A 72 0.92 4.62 -6.87
C VAL A 72 2.10 3.95 -6.18
N MET A 73 2.60 2.86 -6.79
CA MET A 73 3.79 2.17 -6.28
C MET A 73 5.07 2.85 -6.75
N ILE A 74 5.90 3.31 -5.81
CA ILE A 74 7.13 4.06 -6.06
C ILE A 74 8.35 3.28 -5.54
N ASN A 75 9.41 3.28 -6.33
CA ASN A 75 10.68 2.66 -5.99
C ASN A 75 11.42 3.45 -4.90
N ASN A 76 11.95 2.76 -3.87
CA ASN A 76 12.62 3.40 -2.75
C ASN A 76 14.03 2.84 -2.47
N VAL A 77 14.72 2.41 -3.49
CA VAL A 77 16.14 2.07 -3.37
C VAL A 77 17.02 3.28 -3.66
N ARG A 78 18.26 3.30 -3.15
CA ARG A 78 19.21 4.41 -3.33
C ARG A 78 19.33 4.88 -4.81
N THR A 79 19.33 3.95 -5.75
CA THR A 79 19.43 4.24 -7.19
C THR A 79 18.18 4.92 -7.75
N ALA A 80 17.05 4.82 -7.06
CA ALA A 80 15.79 5.45 -7.46
C ALA A 80 15.68 6.93 -7.04
N LEU A 81 16.52 7.38 -6.13
CA LEU A 81 16.51 8.77 -5.64
C LEU A 81 17.06 9.76 -6.69
N PRO A 82 16.55 11.03 -6.72
CA PRO A 82 15.33 11.46 -6.06
C PRO A 82 14.09 10.87 -6.72
N GLN A 83 13.03 10.69 -5.94
CA GLN A 83 11.69 10.39 -6.45
C GLN A 83 11.01 11.68 -6.92
N SER A 84 9.93 11.54 -7.68
CA SER A 84 9.05 12.63 -8.09
C SER A 84 7.65 12.44 -7.53
N GLY A 85 7.02 13.52 -7.08
CA GLY A 85 5.63 13.57 -6.67
C GLY A 85 5.37 13.10 -5.24
N ILE A 86 6.40 12.84 -4.43
CA ILE A 86 6.22 12.39 -3.04
C ILE A 86 5.70 13.50 -2.13
N ASN A 87 6.01 14.78 -2.41
CA ASN A 87 5.53 15.92 -1.63
C ASN A 87 4.04 16.23 -1.87
N ASP A 88 3.50 15.77 -2.99
CA ASP A 88 2.08 15.95 -3.32
C ASP A 88 1.19 14.80 -2.81
N ALA A 89 1.78 13.75 -2.24
CA ALA A 89 1.03 12.62 -1.71
C ALA A 89 0.29 13.01 -0.42
N ASP A 90 -0.99 12.68 -0.35
CA ASP A 90 -1.79 12.85 0.87
C ASP A 90 -1.33 11.88 1.97
N VAL A 91 -0.97 10.65 1.57
CA VAL A 91 -0.38 9.64 2.45
C VAL A 91 0.74 8.90 1.73
N LEU A 92 1.84 8.68 2.45
CA LEU A 92 2.97 7.91 1.94
C LEU A 92 3.23 6.72 2.86
N TYR A 93 3.00 5.51 2.37
CA TYR A 93 3.30 4.27 3.09
C TYR A 93 4.70 3.78 2.72
N GLU A 94 5.49 3.37 3.72
CA GLU A 94 6.78 2.69 3.50
C GLU A 94 6.82 1.38 4.27
N MET A 95 7.22 0.30 3.61
CA MET A 95 7.45 -0.99 4.24
C MET A 95 8.43 -1.85 3.47
N VAL A 96 9.08 -2.78 4.18
CA VAL A 96 10.02 -3.71 3.58
C VAL A 96 9.32 -4.63 2.59
N THR A 97 10.02 -4.97 1.51
CA THR A 97 9.52 -5.87 0.47
C THR A 97 10.43 -7.09 0.29
N GLU A 98 11.30 -7.12 -0.70
CA GLU A 98 12.28 -8.18 -0.93
C GLU A 98 13.67 -7.77 -0.46
N SER A 99 14.47 -8.71 0.01
CA SER A 99 15.91 -8.52 0.29
C SER A 99 16.24 -7.32 1.20
N GLY A 100 15.31 -6.93 2.07
CA GLY A 100 15.47 -5.80 2.99
C GLY A 100 15.28 -4.41 2.38
N ILE A 101 15.02 -4.29 1.07
CA ILE A 101 14.67 -3.00 0.47
C ILE A 101 13.24 -2.60 0.86
N THR A 102 12.99 -1.31 0.94
CA THR A 102 11.62 -0.79 1.10
C THR A 102 11.01 -0.35 -0.22
N ARG A 103 9.71 -0.16 -0.19
CA ARG A 103 8.94 0.41 -1.30
C ARG A 103 7.92 1.39 -0.75
N LEU A 104 7.68 2.47 -1.51
CA LEU A 104 6.65 3.42 -1.18
C LEU A 104 5.36 3.09 -1.93
N MET A 105 4.23 3.35 -1.28
CA MET A 105 2.92 3.51 -1.92
C MET A 105 2.41 4.90 -1.56
N ALA A 106 2.26 5.75 -2.57
CA ALA A 106 1.76 7.10 -2.41
C ALA A 106 0.28 7.16 -2.77
N LEU A 107 -0.54 7.75 -1.90
CA LEU A 107 -1.96 7.95 -2.10
C LEU A 107 -2.23 9.41 -2.44
N TYR A 108 -2.98 9.64 -3.50
CA TYR A 108 -3.37 10.96 -3.99
C TYR A 108 -4.89 11.04 -4.14
N ARG A 109 -5.44 12.22 -3.90
CA ARG A 109 -6.89 12.47 -3.91
C ARG A 109 -7.55 12.38 -5.28
N ASP A 110 -6.81 12.69 -6.34
CA ASP A 110 -7.36 12.76 -7.70
C ASP A 110 -6.27 12.39 -8.73
N TYR A 111 -6.60 11.43 -9.59
CA TYR A 111 -5.68 11.03 -10.66
C TYR A 111 -5.48 12.11 -11.75
N GLN A 112 -6.44 13.01 -11.94
CA GLN A 112 -6.35 14.04 -12.99
C GLN A 112 -5.35 15.14 -12.64
N THR A 113 -5.14 15.39 -11.35
CA THR A 113 -4.21 16.41 -10.86
C THR A 113 -2.85 15.84 -10.45
N LEU A 114 -2.60 14.55 -10.73
CA LEU A 114 -1.31 13.94 -10.41
C LEU A 114 -0.15 14.69 -11.05
N PRO A 115 0.87 15.08 -10.27
CA PRO A 115 2.13 15.57 -10.81
C PRO A 115 2.86 14.44 -11.56
N THR A 116 4.08 14.67 -12.00
CA THR A 116 4.97 13.58 -12.37
C THR A 116 5.25 12.71 -11.15
N VAL A 117 4.95 11.42 -11.21
CA VAL A 117 5.15 10.45 -10.12
C VAL A 117 6.08 9.33 -10.58
N GLY A 118 7.03 8.99 -9.73
CA GLY A 118 7.92 7.85 -9.95
C GLY A 118 9.28 7.97 -9.26
N PRO A 119 10.19 7.02 -9.55
CA PRO A 119 10.05 5.90 -10.49
C PRO A 119 9.05 4.85 -10.02
N LEU A 120 8.16 4.43 -10.91
CA LEU A 120 7.14 3.41 -10.62
C LEU A 120 7.75 2.04 -10.34
N ARG A 121 7.08 1.25 -9.50
CA ARG A 121 7.55 -0.10 -9.13
C ARG A 121 6.41 -1.10 -8.97
N SER A 122 6.81 -2.36 -8.75
CA SER A 122 5.88 -3.50 -8.70
C SER A 122 5.03 -3.49 -7.45
N ALA A 123 3.78 -3.92 -7.58
CA ALA A 123 2.88 -4.20 -6.47
C ALA A 123 3.40 -5.32 -5.57
N ARG A 124 3.10 -5.22 -4.28
CA ARG A 124 3.32 -6.26 -3.26
C ARG A 124 2.05 -6.40 -2.44
N ASP A 125 1.78 -7.60 -1.98
CA ASP A 125 0.53 -7.95 -1.27
C ASP A 125 0.30 -7.11 -0.02
N GLN A 126 1.34 -6.77 0.75
CA GLN A 126 1.20 -5.90 1.92
C GLN A 126 0.69 -4.51 1.56
N HIS A 127 1.10 -3.94 0.41
CA HIS A 127 0.56 -2.66 -0.06
C HIS A 127 -0.88 -2.82 -0.58
N VAL A 128 -1.16 -3.93 -1.29
CA VAL A 128 -2.51 -4.24 -1.78
C VAL A 128 -3.50 -4.37 -0.61
N GLN A 129 -3.09 -4.99 0.51
CA GLN A 129 -3.92 -5.10 1.71
C GLN A 129 -4.30 -3.74 2.31
N LEU A 130 -3.40 -2.75 2.26
CA LEU A 130 -3.70 -1.40 2.73
C LEU A 130 -4.54 -0.60 1.74
N MET A 131 -4.40 -0.89 0.44
CA MET A 131 -5.05 -0.15 -0.63
C MET A 131 -6.50 -0.60 -0.89
N ILE A 132 -6.82 -1.90 -0.80
CA ILE A 132 -8.16 -2.45 -1.08
C ILE A 132 -9.28 -1.71 -0.33
N PRO A 133 -9.18 -1.48 1.00
CA PRO A 133 -10.26 -0.81 1.73
C PRO A 133 -10.43 0.67 1.38
N LEU A 134 -9.48 1.29 0.68
CA LEU A 134 -9.56 2.69 0.28
C LEU A 134 -10.36 2.89 -1.01
N ASP A 135 -10.73 1.81 -1.70
CA ASP A 135 -11.47 1.85 -2.97
C ASP A 135 -10.89 2.81 -4.01
N CYS A 136 -9.55 3.00 -3.99
CA CYS A 136 -8.86 3.91 -4.89
C CYS A 136 -8.49 3.22 -6.22
N LEU A 137 -8.12 3.99 -7.23
CA LEU A 137 -7.42 3.49 -8.41
C LEU A 137 -6.01 3.03 -8.02
N TYR A 138 -5.41 2.11 -8.76
CA TYR A 138 -4.10 1.57 -8.45
C TYR A 138 -3.17 1.55 -9.66
N ALA A 139 -1.96 2.10 -9.50
CA ALA A 139 -0.94 2.15 -10.56
C ALA A 139 0.36 1.51 -10.11
N HIS A 140 0.86 0.55 -10.91
CA HIS A 140 2.11 -0.16 -10.63
C HIS A 140 2.75 -0.72 -11.90
N ILE A 141 4.04 -1.04 -11.85
CA ILE A 141 4.78 -1.69 -12.93
C ILE A 141 5.26 -3.05 -12.47
N GLY A 142 4.59 -4.10 -12.92
CA GLY A 142 4.80 -5.48 -12.46
C GLY A 142 4.18 -5.76 -11.10
N THR A 143 4.18 -7.03 -10.72
CA THR A 143 3.55 -7.51 -9.48
C THR A 143 4.20 -8.80 -9.01
N SER A 144 4.15 -9.10 -7.70
CA SER A 144 4.44 -10.45 -7.19
C SER A 144 3.26 -11.38 -7.45
N SER A 145 3.49 -12.70 -7.42
CA SER A 145 2.41 -13.69 -7.52
C SER A 145 1.35 -13.51 -6.44
N TYR A 146 1.78 -13.25 -5.21
CA TYR A 146 0.88 -13.03 -4.06
C TYR A 146 0.03 -11.76 -4.21
N ALA A 147 0.64 -10.67 -4.69
CA ALA A 147 -0.13 -9.45 -4.98
C ALA A 147 -1.10 -9.64 -6.16
N ALA A 148 -0.69 -10.38 -7.19
CA ALA A 148 -1.55 -10.67 -8.34
C ALA A 148 -2.76 -11.52 -7.92
N GLU A 149 -2.55 -12.56 -7.11
CA GLU A 149 -3.62 -13.41 -6.57
C GLU A 149 -4.60 -12.59 -5.71
N MET A 150 -4.10 -11.68 -4.89
CA MET A 150 -4.94 -10.81 -4.07
C MET A 150 -5.77 -9.84 -4.92
N LEU A 151 -5.14 -9.17 -5.89
CA LEU A 151 -5.84 -8.28 -6.82
C LEU A 151 -6.92 -9.02 -7.63
N GLU A 152 -6.65 -10.27 -8.03
CA GLU A 152 -7.64 -11.12 -8.71
C GLU A 152 -8.75 -11.53 -7.76
N THR A 153 -8.42 -11.97 -6.54
CA THR A 153 -9.40 -12.42 -5.53
C THR A 153 -10.42 -11.31 -5.22
N TYR A 154 -9.97 -10.08 -5.15
CA TYR A 154 -10.83 -8.92 -4.89
C TYR A 154 -11.29 -8.23 -6.18
N ARG A 155 -11.06 -8.83 -7.35
CA ARG A 155 -11.42 -8.30 -8.67
C ARG A 155 -10.93 -6.88 -8.95
N TYR A 156 -9.83 -6.51 -8.32
CA TYR A 156 -9.30 -5.16 -8.41
C TYR A 156 -8.70 -4.84 -9.79
N LEU A 157 -8.19 -5.86 -10.48
CA LEU A 157 -7.61 -5.74 -11.83
C LEU A 157 -8.66 -5.41 -12.91
N ASP A 158 -9.93 -5.72 -12.67
CA ASP A 158 -10.96 -5.60 -13.69
C ASP A 158 -11.31 -4.15 -14.01
N THR A 159 -11.39 -3.30 -12.99
CA THR A 159 -11.92 -1.93 -13.13
C THR A 159 -11.13 -0.84 -12.41
N LYS A 160 -10.13 -1.19 -11.61
CA LYS A 160 -9.46 -0.25 -10.70
C LYS A 160 -7.94 -0.17 -10.84
N ALA A 161 -7.28 -1.14 -11.49
CA ALA A 161 -5.83 -1.21 -11.53
C ALA A 161 -5.28 -1.09 -12.95
N LEU A 162 -4.23 -0.29 -13.10
CA LEU A 162 -3.36 -0.27 -14.28
C LEU A 162 -1.99 -0.86 -13.93
N ASP A 163 -1.68 -1.99 -14.53
CA ASP A 163 -0.35 -2.62 -14.50
C ASP A 163 0.49 -2.18 -15.70
N GLY A 164 1.78 -2.35 -15.62
CA GLY A 164 2.75 -2.10 -16.68
C GLY A 164 2.47 -2.78 -18.02
N LYS A 165 1.56 -3.76 -18.08
CA LYS A 165 1.03 -4.30 -19.34
C LYS A 165 0.28 -3.24 -20.16
N TYR A 166 -0.30 -2.21 -19.52
CA TYR A 166 -1.00 -1.09 -20.14
C TYR A 166 -0.02 0.06 -20.44
N LYS A 167 0.81 -0.09 -21.44
CA LYS A 167 1.93 0.80 -21.75
C LYS A 167 1.57 2.27 -22.06
N THR A 168 0.31 2.62 -21.99
CA THR A 168 -0.18 3.98 -22.30
C THR A 168 -0.25 4.90 -21.10
N PHE A 169 -0.09 4.39 -19.86
CA PHE A 169 -0.23 5.22 -18.66
C PHE A 169 1.13 5.70 -18.11
N TYR A 170 2.24 5.31 -18.70
CA TYR A 170 3.58 5.68 -18.23
C TYR A 170 4.54 5.94 -19.38
N TRP A 171 5.64 6.59 -19.06
CA TRP A 171 6.79 6.71 -19.97
C TRP A 171 8.09 6.29 -19.28
N ILE A 172 9.14 6.15 -20.08
CA ILE A 172 10.49 5.88 -19.57
C ILE A 172 11.31 7.14 -19.79
N ASP A 173 11.87 7.68 -18.71
CA ASP A 173 12.83 8.79 -18.78
C ASP A 173 14.13 8.30 -19.43
N ALA A 174 14.36 8.73 -20.66
CA ALA A 174 15.47 8.30 -21.48
C ALA A 174 16.83 8.81 -20.98
N GLU A 175 16.87 9.99 -20.36
CA GLU A 175 18.11 10.58 -19.82
C GLU A 175 18.53 9.85 -18.55
N ARG A 176 17.58 9.67 -17.63
CA ARG A 176 17.82 8.93 -16.40
C ARG A 176 18.22 7.47 -16.67
N ARG A 177 17.66 6.86 -17.71
CA ARG A 177 17.99 5.49 -18.13
C ARG A 177 19.44 5.31 -18.57
N LYS A 178 20.13 6.35 -19.02
CA LYS A 178 21.55 6.28 -19.43
C LYS A 178 22.48 5.96 -18.25
N THR A 179 22.09 6.33 -17.03
CA THR A 179 22.92 6.19 -15.84
C THR A 179 22.34 5.24 -14.78
N ARG A 180 21.07 4.84 -14.93
CA ARG A 180 20.34 4.00 -13.98
C ARG A 180 19.60 2.90 -14.74
N GLY A 181 19.36 1.75 -14.14
CA GLY A 181 18.59 0.67 -14.76
C GLY A 181 17.17 1.12 -15.15
N GLN A 182 16.55 0.45 -16.11
CA GLN A 182 15.21 0.80 -16.60
C GLN A 182 14.15 0.83 -15.49
N GLU A 183 14.30 -0.03 -14.49
CA GLU A 183 13.42 -0.11 -13.31
C GLU A 183 13.45 1.12 -12.40
N HIS A 184 14.36 2.07 -12.65
CA HIS A 184 14.47 3.33 -11.91
C HIS A 184 14.09 4.55 -12.75
N CYS A 185 13.43 4.34 -13.90
CA CYS A 185 13.22 5.40 -14.91
C CYS A 185 11.79 5.45 -15.45
N VAL A 186 10.82 4.79 -14.80
CA VAL A 186 9.43 4.73 -15.27
C VAL A 186 8.58 5.73 -14.49
N TYR A 187 7.88 6.62 -15.20
CA TYR A 187 7.10 7.72 -14.62
C TYR A 187 5.70 7.79 -15.21
N MET A 188 4.78 8.38 -14.48
CA MET A 188 3.43 8.72 -14.90
C MET A 188 3.03 10.11 -14.42
N ASN A 189 1.95 10.65 -14.96
CA ASN A 189 1.28 11.85 -14.46
C ASN A 189 -0.23 11.76 -14.72
N GLY A 190 -0.97 12.81 -14.32
CA GLY A 190 -2.42 12.86 -14.49
C GLY A 190 -2.86 12.73 -15.93
N GLU A 191 -2.13 13.33 -16.88
CA GLU A 191 -2.44 13.25 -18.30
C GLU A 191 -2.34 11.80 -18.83
N THR A 192 -1.19 11.14 -18.63
CA THR A 192 -0.97 9.77 -19.13
C THR A 192 -1.87 8.76 -18.45
N TYR A 193 -2.10 8.94 -17.14
CA TYR A 193 -3.00 8.06 -16.39
C TYR A 193 -4.46 8.25 -16.80
N GLY A 194 -4.91 9.51 -16.95
CA GLY A 194 -6.27 9.85 -17.41
C GLY A 194 -6.59 9.30 -18.79
N GLN A 195 -5.66 9.42 -19.75
CA GLN A 195 -5.80 8.80 -21.07
C GLN A 195 -5.96 7.27 -20.99
N ALA A 196 -5.26 6.62 -20.07
CA ALA A 196 -5.37 5.19 -19.89
C ALA A 196 -6.66 4.80 -19.17
N VAL A 197 -7.10 5.57 -18.17
CA VAL A 197 -8.41 5.39 -17.50
C VAL A 197 -9.53 5.41 -18.53
N GLU A 198 -9.57 6.43 -19.41
CA GLU A 198 -10.57 6.55 -20.48
C GLU A 198 -10.47 5.37 -21.47
N LYS A 199 -9.26 5.10 -21.96
CA LYS A 199 -9.03 4.04 -22.96
C LYS A 199 -9.44 2.65 -22.50
N TYR A 200 -9.21 2.33 -21.24
CA TYR A 200 -9.47 1.00 -20.67
C TYR A 200 -10.78 0.94 -19.87
N GLY A 201 -11.51 2.04 -19.80
CA GLY A 201 -12.81 2.12 -19.15
C GLY A 201 -12.76 1.81 -17.66
N LEU A 202 -11.73 2.33 -16.95
CA LEU A 202 -11.66 2.13 -15.50
C LEU A 202 -12.78 2.90 -14.81
N ASP A 203 -13.42 2.25 -13.85
CA ASP A 203 -14.42 2.90 -13.01
C ASP A 203 -13.74 3.90 -12.06
N THR A 204 -14.06 5.18 -12.22
CA THR A 204 -13.50 6.27 -11.42
C THR A 204 -14.46 6.80 -10.36
N ALA A 205 -15.70 6.30 -10.32
CA ALA A 205 -16.68 6.76 -9.37
C ALA A 205 -16.54 6.04 -8.03
N SER A 206 -16.46 6.79 -6.95
CA SER A 206 -16.47 6.29 -5.56
C SER A 206 -16.75 7.44 -4.61
N GLU A 207 -17.22 7.08 -3.42
CA GLU A 207 -17.18 7.96 -2.25
C GLU A 207 -16.02 7.47 -1.35
N PRO A 208 -14.82 8.07 -1.44
CA PRO A 208 -13.66 7.60 -0.70
C PRO A 208 -13.93 7.59 0.80
N ALA A 209 -13.72 6.45 1.45
CA ALA A 209 -13.80 6.35 2.89
C ALA A 209 -12.64 7.11 3.55
N PRO A 210 -12.88 7.76 4.71
CA PRO A 210 -11.80 8.35 5.50
C PRO A 210 -10.82 7.25 5.94
N ILE A 211 -9.52 7.55 5.82
CA ILE A 211 -8.48 6.58 6.18
C ILE A 211 -8.19 6.55 7.68
N PHE A 212 -8.48 7.65 8.38
CA PHE A 212 -8.32 7.79 9.82
C PHE A 212 -9.50 8.53 10.44
N ASN A 213 -9.66 8.41 11.75
CA ASN A 213 -10.52 9.27 12.57
C ASN A 213 -9.81 10.62 12.77
N PHE A 214 -10.16 11.63 11.97
CA PHE A 214 -9.47 12.91 12.03
C PHE A 214 -10.06 13.84 13.12
N THR A 215 -9.16 14.57 13.80
CA THR A 215 -9.54 15.75 14.56
C THR A 215 -10.24 16.75 13.63
N PRO A 216 -11.35 17.39 14.02
CA PRO A 216 -11.98 18.42 13.21
C PRO A 216 -11.00 19.55 12.87
N TYR A 217 -10.78 19.84 11.59
CA TYR A 217 -9.82 20.87 11.16
C TYR A 217 -10.15 22.27 11.73
N THR A 218 -11.39 22.51 12.12
CA THR A 218 -11.86 23.75 12.73
C THR A 218 -11.45 23.93 14.19
N GLU A 219 -11.03 22.87 14.87
CA GLU A 219 -10.62 22.88 16.28
C GLU A 219 -9.10 23.07 16.45
N GLY A 220 -8.36 22.97 15.35
CA GLY A 220 -6.91 22.93 15.38
C GLY A 220 -6.35 21.58 15.81
N PRO A 221 -5.02 21.39 15.73
CA PRO A 221 -4.40 20.12 16.08
C PRO A 221 -4.44 19.86 17.59
N ARG A 222 -4.79 18.64 17.99
CA ARG A 222 -4.64 18.21 19.38
C ARG A 222 -3.15 18.03 19.72
N VAL A 223 -2.79 18.26 20.97
CA VAL A 223 -1.44 18.05 21.48
C VAL A 223 -1.29 16.60 21.94
N LEU A 224 -0.24 15.91 21.52
CA LEU A 224 0.07 14.56 21.94
C LEU A 224 0.74 14.61 23.33
N GLU A 225 0.47 13.61 24.19
CA GLU A 225 0.76 13.76 25.63
C GLU A 225 1.93 12.93 26.14
N ASP A 226 2.33 11.83 25.46
CA ASP A 226 3.29 10.85 26.02
C ASP A 226 4.74 11.33 26.07
N GLY A 227 5.14 12.26 25.20
CA GLY A 227 6.47 12.83 25.26
C GLY A 227 6.83 13.70 24.06
N ASP A 228 8.03 14.28 24.13
CA ASP A 228 8.61 15.04 23.02
C ASP A 228 9.25 14.09 21.98
N ALA A 229 9.26 14.54 20.74
CA ALA A 229 9.81 13.75 19.61
C ALA A 229 10.36 14.71 18.55
N GLN A 230 11.63 15.12 18.74
CA GLN A 230 12.29 16.03 17.81
C GLN A 230 12.99 15.29 16.68
N SER A 231 13.40 14.05 16.94
CA SER A 231 14.16 13.23 15.99
C SER A 231 13.71 11.78 16.09
N ILE A 232 13.26 11.20 14.99
CA ILE A 232 12.74 9.85 14.94
C ILE A 232 13.57 9.03 13.96
N TYR A 233 14.26 7.99 14.44
CA TYR A 233 15.00 7.05 13.61
C TYR A 233 14.25 5.74 13.49
N ILE A 234 13.97 5.32 12.25
CA ILE A 234 13.23 4.11 11.90
C ILE A 234 14.13 3.19 11.10
N ARG A 235 14.34 1.97 11.60
CA ARG A 235 15.06 0.94 10.88
C ARG A 235 14.09 -0.10 10.34
N PHE A 236 14.03 -0.25 9.03
CA PHE A 236 13.22 -1.27 8.36
C PHE A 236 14.00 -2.59 8.18
N SER A 237 15.31 -2.49 8.01
CA SER A 237 16.21 -3.63 7.79
C SER A 237 17.67 -3.19 7.92
N SER A 238 18.60 -4.10 7.69
CA SER A 238 20.04 -3.75 7.59
C SER A 238 20.38 -2.89 6.35
N TYR A 239 19.47 -2.79 5.37
CA TYR A 239 19.66 -2.02 4.14
C TYR A 239 18.93 -0.67 4.17
N ALA A 240 17.76 -0.61 4.79
CA ALA A 240 16.86 0.54 4.72
C ALA A 240 16.56 1.10 6.11
N ASP A 241 16.81 2.37 6.26
CA ASP A 241 16.46 3.19 7.41
C ASP A 241 15.92 4.55 6.95
N SER A 242 15.24 5.25 7.86
CA SER A 242 14.74 6.60 7.66
C SER A 242 14.90 7.41 8.95
N GLN A 243 15.32 8.63 8.81
CA GLN A 243 15.41 9.63 9.89
C GLN A 243 14.39 10.73 9.59
N PHE A 244 13.66 11.15 10.61
CA PHE A 244 12.74 12.28 10.54
C PHE A 244 13.11 13.28 11.61
N ASP A 245 13.33 14.53 11.21
CA ASP A 245 13.67 15.62 12.11
C ASP A 245 12.53 16.66 12.07
N TYR A 246 12.02 17.01 13.25
CA TYR A 246 10.94 17.98 13.40
C TYR A 246 11.45 19.40 13.23
N ASP A 247 10.75 20.18 12.42
CA ASP A 247 10.98 21.61 12.28
C ASP A 247 9.79 22.38 12.88
N PRO A 248 10.00 23.09 13.99
CA PRO A 248 8.94 23.86 14.65
C PRO A 248 8.46 25.08 13.86
N GLU A 249 9.23 25.56 12.85
CA GLU A 249 8.81 26.68 12.02
C GLU A 249 7.75 26.25 11.00
N THR A 250 7.86 25.03 10.49
CA THR A 250 6.92 24.49 9.50
C THR A 250 5.90 23.52 10.10
N GLY A 251 6.17 23.00 11.30
CA GLY A 251 5.35 21.99 11.96
C GLY A 251 5.50 20.58 11.35
N LYS A 252 6.50 20.35 10.50
CA LYS A 252 6.69 19.10 9.76
C LYS A 252 7.90 18.30 10.21
N TYR A 253 7.84 17.00 9.96
CA TYR A 253 8.95 16.07 10.07
C TYR A 253 9.59 15.87 8.70
N TYR A 254 10.85 16.30 8.54
CA TYR A 254 11.61 16.20 7.29
C TYR A 254 12.43 14.93 7.23
N LYS A 255 12.30 14.22 6.09
CA LYS A 255 12.88 12.88 5.93
C LYS A 255 14.28 12.90 5.36
N THR A 256 15.18 12.15 6.02
CA THR A 256 16.50 11.74 5.53
C THR A 256 16.51 10.23 5.33
N GLN A 257 17.06 9.75 4.21
CA GLN A 257 17.23 8.34 3.90
C GLN A 257 18.58 8.11 3.21
N PHE A 258 19.25 7.00 3.48
CA PHE A 258 20.60 6.73 2.94
C PHE A 258 21.61 7.85 3.18
N ASN A 259 21.55 8.50 4.34
CA ASN A 259 22.39 9.65 4.76
C ASN A 259 22.24 10.89 3.85
N GLN A 260 21.09 11.09 3.23
CA GLN A 260 20.78 12.29 2.45
C GLN A 260 19.30 12.66 2.60
N GLN A 261 18.98 13.95 2.50
CA GLN A 261 17.61 14.40 2.48
C GLN A 261 16.85 13.72 1.32
N GLN A 262 15.63 13.26 1.59
CA GLN A 262 14.77 12.71 0.55
C GLN A 262 14.09 13.84 -0.22
N ILE A 263 14.68 14.19 -1.35
CA ILE A 263 14.23 15.31 -2.19
C ILE A 263 13.14 14.83 -3.15
N ASP A 264 12.06 15.62 -3.29
CA ASP A 264 11.14 15.49 -4.41
C ASP A 264 11.73 16.18 -5.65
N ALA A 265 11.89 15.43 -6.73
CA ALA A 265 12.50 15.93 -7.96
C ALA A 265 11.64 16.98 -8.69
N ASN A 266 10.33 17.05 -8.43
CA ASN A 266 9.45 18.06 -9.03
C ASN A 266 9.66 19.44 -8.42
N THR A 267 9.87 19.50 -7.09
CA THR A 267 9.96 20.75 -6.33
C THR A 267 11.39 21.11 -5.98
N GLY A 268 12.28 20.13 -5.85
CA GLY A 268 13.61 20.29 -5.29
C GLY A 268 13.62 20.41 -3.76
N GLU A 269 12.49 20.25 -3.11
CA GLU A 269 12.32 20.34 -1.65
C GLU A 269 12.42 18.99 -0.98
N THR A 270 12.85 18.98 0.29
CA THR A 270 12.87 17.77 1.13
C THR A 270 11.44 17.33 1.43
N TYR A 271 11.17 16.02 1.36
CA TYR A 271 9.90 15.46 1.79
C TYR A 271 9.67 15.74 3.29
N GLY A 272 8.50 16.31 3.61
CA GLY A 272 8.07 16.61 4.97
C GLY A 272 6.62 16.22 5.20
N ALA A 273 6.35 15.51 6.30
CA ALA A 273 5.00 15.10 6.71
C ALA A 273 4.54 15.84 7.96
N ASP A 274 3.24 16.14 8.04
CA ASP A 274 2.60 16.70 9.24
C ASP A 274 2.45 15.62 10.33
N ASN A 275 2.13 14.40 9.92
CA ASN A 275 1.90 13.24 10.77
C ASN A 275 2.85 12.11 10.40
N LEU A 276 3.36 11.41 11.42
CA LEU A 276 4.10 10.18 11.24
C LEU A 276 3.46 9.07 12.08
N LEU A 277 3.13 7.94 11.46
CA LEU A 277 2.67 6.72 12.12
C LEU A 277 3.71 5.62 11.93
N VAL A 278 4.19 5.04 13.03
CA VAL A 278 5.10 3.89 13.01
C VAL A 278 4.38 2.68 13.57
N LEU A 279 4.09 1.71 12.72
CA LEU A 279 3.33 0.49 13.04
C LEU A 279 4.28 -0.68 13.16
N PHE A 280 4.29 -1.38 14.29
CA PHE A 280 5.10 -2.57 14.51
C PHE A 280 4.29 -3.82 14.20
N ALA A 281 4.75 -4.63 13.25
CA ALA A 281 4.05 -5.79 12.76
C ALA A 281 4.97 -7.02 12.64
N ASP A 282 4.39 -8.21 12.68
CA ASP A 282 5.10 -9.42 12.33
C ASP A 282 5.38 -9.44 10.83
N ILE A 283 6.66 -9.38 10.47
CA ILE A 283 7.12 -9.46 9.09
C ILE A 283 7.91 -10.74 8.88
N ASN A 284 7.38 -11.61 8.07
CA ASN A 284 7.96 -12.91 7.76
C ASN A 284 8.39 -12.98 6.29
N LYS A 285 9.08 -14.05 5.92
CA LYS A 285 9.36 -14.38 4.52
C LYS A 285 8.32 -15.37 3.99
N TYR A 286 7.94 -15.17 2.73
CA TYR A 286 7.22 -16.20 1.99
C TYR A 286 8.09 -17.46 1.79
N PRO A 287 7.50 -18.62 1.44
CA PRO A 287 8.26 -19.85 1.20
C PRO A 287 9.37 -19.73 0.13
N ASP A 288 9.32 -18.72 -0.74
CA ASP A 288 10.37 -18.41 -1.70
C ASP A 288 11.65 -17.86 -1.04
N GLY A 289 11.59 -17.51 0.25
CA GLY A 289 12.70 -16.95 1.03
C GLY A 289 13.12 -15.52 0.63
N VAL A 290 12.46 -14.93 -0.36
CA VAL A 290 12.82 -13.63 -0.96
C VAL A 290 11.83 -12.55 -0.57
N LEU A 291 10.55 -12.76 -0.87
CA LEU A 291 9.49 -11.78 -0.62
C LEU A 291 9.14 -11.72 0.87
N SER A 292 8.90 -10.51 1.36
CA SER A 292 8.41 -10.28 2.72
C SER A 292 6.89 -10.30 2.73
N HIS A 293 6.34 -10.82 3.80
CA HIS A 293 4.90 -10.84 4.10
C HIS A 293 4.67 -10.12 5.43
N VAL A 294 3.80 -9.12 5.42
CA VAL A 294 3.35 -8.42 6.63
C VAL A 294 2.04 -9.04 7.10
N ASN A 295 2.00 -9.49 8.33
CA ASN A 295 0.77 -10.02 8.94
C ASN A 295 -0.14 -8.86 9.37
N PHE A 296 -1.07 -8.48 8.49
CA PHE A 296 -2.09 -7.48 8.79
C PHE A 296 -3.41 -8.08 9.32
N ASP A 297 -3.60 -9.39 9.29
CA ASP A 297 -4.74 -10.04 9.99
C ASP A 297 -4.42 -10.14 11.49
N ALA A 298 -4.17 -8.98 12.09
CA ALA A 298 -3.59 -8.82 13.41
C ALA A 298 -3.84 -7.41 13.98
N GLN A 299 -3.22 -7.16 15.12
CA GLN A 299 -3.07 -5.87 15.77
C GLN A 299 -1.67 -5.77 16.37
N GLY A 300 -1.17 -4.57 16.60
CA GLY A 300 0.17 -4.37 17.17
C GLY A 300 0.35 -3.00 17.80
N ALA A 301 1.50 -2.81 18.45
CA ALA A 301 1.90 -1.51 18.96
C ALA A 301 2.16 -0.52 17.80
N ALA A 302 1.92 0.74 18.06
CA ALA A 302 2.24 1.83 17.14
C ALA A 302 2.60 3.10 17.90
N LEU A 303 3.28 4.00 17.21
CA LEU A 303 3.55 5.35 17.67
C LEU A 303 2.97 6.34 16.67
N TYR A 304 2.30 7.34 17.20
CA TYR A 304 1.79 8.48 16.45
C TYR A 304 2.59 9.73 16.81
N PHE A 305 3.07 10.47 15.80
CA PHE A 305 3.85 11.69 15.96
C PHE A 305 3.19 12.85 15.23
N ASN A 306 3.10 13.99 15.90
CA ASN A 306 2.65 15.26 15.35
C ASN A 306 3.13 16.42 16.25
N GLY A 307 3.48 17.56 15.66
CA GLY A 307 3.80 18.77 16.42
C GLY A 307 5.03 18.64 17.32
N GLY A 308 6.02 17.81 17.00
CA GLY A 308 7.22 17.60 17.80
C GLY A 308 6.98 16.73 19.03
N ARG A 309 5.88 15.99 19.10
CA ARG A 309 5.48 15.13 20.21
C ARG A 309 5.01 13.76 19.71
N TYR A 310 4.88 12.79 20.61
CA TYR A 310 4.34 11.47 20.29
C TYR A 310 3.26 11.02 21.27
N GLU A 311 2.52 9.99 20.83
CA GLU A 311 1.54 9.22 21.58
C GLU A 311 1.69 7.76 21.27
N ILE A 312 1.64 6.91 22.33
CA ILE A 312 1.66 5.47 22.18
C ILE A 312 0.25 5.00 21.87
N VAL A 313 0.09 4.35 20.75
CA VAL A 313 -1.19 3.87 20.24
C VAL A 313 -1.06 2.42 19.79
N ARG A 314 -2.13 1.86 19.27
CA ARG A 314 -2.12 0.54 18.64
C ARG A 314 -2.69 0.66 17.24
N TRP A 315 -2.23 -0.20 16.36
CA TRP A 315 -2.90 -0.43 15.08
C TRP A 315 -3.68 -1.74 15.13
N MET A 316 -4.79 -1.78 14.41
CA MET A 316 -5.52 -3.00 14.14
C MET A 316 -6.02 -3.02 12.71
N LYS A 317 -6.00 -4.21 12.13
CA LYS A 317 -6.53 -4.48 10.81
C LYS A 317 -7.10 -5.90 10.84
N GLY A 318 -7.56 -6.43 9.82
CA GLY A 318 -8.03 -7.79 9.68
C GLY A 318 -7.78 -8.23 8.25
N LYS A 319 -8.76 -8.89 7.67
CA LYS A 319 -8.72 -9.36 6.28
C LYS A 319 -8.35 -8.22 5.33
N PRO A 320 -7.87 -8.53 4.11
CA PRO A 320 -7.41 -7.50 3.16
C PRO A 320 -8.38 -6.37 2.88
N ASN A 321 -9.69 -6.62 2.93
CA ASN A 321 -10.72 -5.60 2.74
C ASN A 321 -11.14 -4.84 4.01
N ALA A 322 -10.59 -5.18 5.18
CA ALA A 322 -10.83 -4.41 6.41
C ALA A 322 -9.96 -3.14 6.43
N PRO A 323 -10.45 -2.00 6.95
CA PRO A 323 -9.65 -0.79 7.09
C PRO A 323 -8.53 -0.97 8.11
N LEU A 324 -7.43 -0.21 7.94
CA LEU A 324 -6.45 0.00 8.98
C LEU A 324 -7.03 1.01 9.99
N ARG A 325 -7.00 0.66 11.27
CA ARG A 325 -7.46 1.53 12.35
C ARG A 325 -6.32 1.82 13.31
N ILE A 326 -6.27 3.03 13.83
CA ILE A 326 -5.38 3.45 14.93
C ILE A 326 -6.27 3.59 16.16
N VAL A 327 -5.99 2.81 17.19
CA VAL A 327 -6.83 2.71 18.39
C VAL A 327 -6.02 3.00 19.65
N ASP A 328 -6.71 3.25 20.74
CA ASP A 328 -6.10 3.53 22.04
C ASP A 328 -5.19 2.40 22.53
N GLN A 329 -4.25 2.73 23.40
CA GLN A 329 -3.36 1.78 24.04
C GLN A 329 -4.07 0.90 25.06
N GLU A 330 -5.17 1.37 25.64
CA GLU A 330 -5.86 0.72 26.76
C GLU A 330 -6.63 -0.55 26.34
N GLY A 331 -6.76 -0.79 25.04
CA GLY A 331 -7.43 -1.97 24.49
C GLY A 331 -8.96 -1.87 24.48
N THR A 332 -9.50 -0.65 24.62
CA THR A 332 -10.94 -0.38 24.45
C THR A 332 -11.34 -0.39 22.97
N GLU A 333 -10.38 -0.44 22.07
CA GLU A 333 -10.54 -0.36 20.61
C GLU A 333 -11.22 0.95 20.15
N THR A 334 -11.06 2.01 20.94
CA THR A 334 -11.53 3.35 20.57
C THR A 334 -10.58 3.97 19.57
N ASP A 335 -11.11 4.46 18.47
CA ASP A 335 -10.30 5.09 17.42
C ASP A 335 -9.68 6.40 17.91
N VAL A 336 -8.35 6.47 17.82
CA VAL A 336 -7.58 7.66 18.14
C VAL A 336 -7.76 8.70 17.05
N GLN A 337 -7.92 9.95 17.44
CA GLN A 337 -7.98 11.06 16.49
C GLN A 337 -6.59 11.41 15.97
N ILE A 338 -6.45 11.44 14.65
CA ILE A 338 -5.24 11.88 13.93
C ILE A 338 -5.43 13.35 13.51
N ASN A 339 -4.44 14.18 13.74
CA ASN A 339 -4.48 15.58 13.32
C ASN A 339 -4.53 15.71 11.80
N PRO A 340 -5.26 16.71 11.26
CA PRO A 340 -5.28 16.94 9.81
C PRO A 340 -3.91 17.24 9.25
N GLY A 341 -3.61 16.73 8.06
CA GLY A 341 -2.36 16.95 7.35
C GLY A 341 -1.90 15.73 6.53
N GLN A 342 -0.78 15.88 5.85
CA GLN A 342 -0.13 14.80 5.14
C GLN A 342 0.45 13.79 6.13
N THR A 343 0.23 12.50 5.88
CA THR A 343 0.64 11.43 6.79
C THR A 343 1.66 10.51 6.15
N TYR A 344 2.75 10.24 6.86
CA TYR A 344 3.67 9.15 6.54
C TYR A 344 3.40 7.95 7.44
N VAL A 345 3.29 6.77 6.85
CA VAL A 345 3.04 5.51 7.56
C VAL A 345 4.19 4.55 7.33
N ALA A 346 4.98 4.29 8.37
CA ALA A 346 6.04 3.30 8.37
C ALA A 346 5.53 1.98 8.96
N VAL A 347 5.68 0.86 8.24
CA VAL A 347 5.42 -0.47 8.80
C VAL A 347 6.73 -1.19 9.02
N VAL A 348 7.04 -1.48 10.27
CA VAL A 348 8.33 -1.94 10.76
C VAL A 348 8.19 -3.33 11.38
N GLY A 349 9.17 -4.19 11.13
CA GLY A 349 9.21 -5.52 11.74
C GLY A 349 9.44 -5.45 13.25
N MET A 350 8.75 -6.31 14.02
CA MET A 350 8.96 -6.43 15.47
C MET A 350 10.43 -6.69 15.84
N ASP A 351 11.18 -7.36 14.96
CA ASP A 351 12.62 -7.63 15.09
C ASP A 351 13.50 -6.38 14.93
N GLN A 352 12.93 -5.23 14.56
CA GLN A 352 13.66 -3.97 14.37
C GLN A 352 13.35 -2.93 15.46
N VAL A 353 12.43 -3.19 16.38
CA VAL A 353 12.00 -2.23 17.43
C VAL A 353 13.17 -1.69 18.24
N GLU A 354 14.05 -2.57 18.74
CA GLU A 354 15.26 -2.19 19.51
C GLU A 354 16.25 -1.30 18.74
N HIS A 355 16.11 -1.23 17.42
CA HIS A 355 16.95 -0.42 16.54
C HIS A 355 16.31 0.90 16.14
N CYS A 356 15.04 1.13 16.48
CA CYS A 356 14.35 2.38 16.26
C CYS A 356 14.47 3.29 17.48
N ARG A 357 14.42 4.61 17.28
CA ARG A 357 14.63 5.58 18.36
C ARG A 357 13.70 6.78 18.20
N VAL A 358 13.35 7.37 19.34
CA VAL A 358 12.81 8.71 19.46
C VAL A 358 13.79 9.53 20.29
N ASP A 359 14.35 10.56 19.69
CA ASP A 359 15.46 11.33 20.26
C ASP A 359 16.64 10.40 20.65
N GLU A 360 17.03 10.37 21.89
CA GLU A 360 18.13 9.52 22.39
C GLU A 360 17.64 8.15 22.92
N HIS A 361 16.31 7.92 22.97
CA HIS A 361 15.70 6.73 23.58
C HIS A 361 15.39 5.66 22.53
N SER A 362 15.73 4.41 22.85
CA SER A 362 15.28 3.27 22.07
C SER A 362 13.77 3.02 22.28
N LEU A 363 13.08 2.52 21.26
CA LEU A 363 11.62 2.34 21.35
C LEU A 363 11.20 1.21 22.30
N ASP A 364 12.07 0.26 22.62
CA ASP A 364 11.81 -0.74 23.65
C ASP A 364 11.84 -0.13 25.07
N GLU A 365 12.54 1.00 25.27
CA GLU A 365 12.51 1.75 26.52
C GLU A 365 11.24 2.57 26.73
N LEU A 366 10.53 2.93 25.64
CA LEU A 366 9.29 3.71 25.70
C LEU A 366 8.05 2.84 26.03
N ASN A 367 8.15 1.54 25.88
CA ASN A 367 7.06 0.60 26.13
C ASN A 367 6.98 0.09 27.59
N THR A 368 7.78 0.64 28.49
CA THR A 368 7.76 0.32 29.92
C THR A 368 7.00 1.39 30.70
#